data_e7d315a82bfbd615541d49091abee714
#
_entry.id   e7d315a82bfbd615541d49091abee714
#
_cell.length_a   1.000
_cell.length_b   1.000
_cell.length_c   1.000
_cell.angle_alpha   90.00
_cell.angle_beta   90.00
_cell.angle_gamma   90.00
#
_symmetry.space_group_name_H-M   'P 1'
#
loop_
_entity.id
_entity.type
_entity.pdbx_description
1 polymer ?
#
loop_
_entity_poly.entity_id
_entity_poly.type
_entity_poly.pdbx_seq_one_letter_code
_entity_poly.pdbx_strand_id
1 'polypeptide(L)'
;MENKVSRRGFLKSVAGSSAVVAATMAGCSAPVEKQKATQEVPKDKMTYRLNNKGEKISILGYGCMRLPTVSNTSARESFDMIDQDMVNRHVDYAIEHGINYFDTSPAYCKGLSERAMGIALSRHDRSKYYIATKLSNFARSTWSYEEGVKMYHKSFKELQVDYIDYMLLHGIGMGGMENLHARYLDNGILDFLLKEREAGKIRNLGFSYHGDVSCFDYLLEHH
;
A
#
# COMPACT_ATOMS: atom_id res chain seq x y z
N MET A 1 -11.47 -18.11 36.89
CA MET A 1 -10.11 -17.53 37.03
C MET A 1 -9.41 -17.68 35.69
N GLU A 2 -9.39 -16.62 34.86
CA GLU A 2 -8.74 -16.63 33.55
C GLU A 2 -7.24 -16.35 33.71
N ASN A 3 -6.43 -17.31 33.32
CA ASN A 3 -4.96 -17.15 33.30
C ASN A 3 -4.55 -16.28 32.09
N LYS A 4 -4.33 -15.00 32.34
CA LYS A 4 -3.73 -14.10 31.34
C LYS A 4 -2.23 -14.38 31.27
N VAL A 5 -1.79 -15.05 30.20
CA VAL A 5 -0.37 -15.22 29.88
C VAL A 5 0.17 -13.87 29.41
N SER A 6 1.14 -13.28 30.14
CA SER A 6 1.75 -12.00 29.76
C SER A 6 2.70 -12.19 28.58
N ARG A 7 2.85 -11.14 27.74
CA ARG A 7 3.78 -11.14 26.58
C ARG A 7 5.24 -11.50 26.97
N ARG A 8 5.67 -11.19 28.20
CA ARG A 8 6.97 -11.59 28.73
C ARG A 8 7.05 -13.09 29.08
N GLY A 9 5.94 -13.72 29.44
CA GLY A 9 5.87 -15.16 29.73
C GLY A 9 5.99 -16.00 28.46
N PHE A 10 5.41 -15.54 27.36
CA PHE A 10 5.48 -16.22 26.08
C PHE A 10 6.92 -16.24 25.50
N LEU A 11 7.67 -15.15 25.62
CA LEU A 11 9.05 -15.09 25.13
C LEU A 11 10.04 -15.93 25.94
N LYS A 12 9.74 -16.28 27.22
CA LYS A 12 10.57 -17.15 28.03
C LYS A 12 10.37 -18.65 27.77
N SER A 13 9.21 -19.04 27.25
CA SER A 13 8.93 -20.45 26.90
C SER A 13 9.51 -20.89 25.54
N VAL A 14 9.95 -19.95 24.70
CA VAL A 14 10.57 -20.28 23.40
C VAL A 14 12.11 -20.41 23.49
N ALA A 15 12.73 -19.97 24.58
CA ALA A 15 14.20 -19.98 24.80
C ALA A 15 14.78 -21.25 25.47
N GLY A 16 13.99 -22.25 25.71
CA GLY A 16 14.35 -23.41 26.55
C GLY A 16 14.40 -24.76 25.86
N SER A 17 14.95 -24.88 24.63
CA SER A 17 15.21 -26.20 24.04
C SER A 17 16.41 -26.14 23.09
N SER A 18 17.60 -26.06 23.65
CA SER A 18 18.84 -26.33 22.92
C SER A 18 19.66 -27.33 23.73
N ALA A 19 19.47 -28.59 23.45
CA ALA A 19 20.38 -29.64 23.94
C ALA A 19 21.63 -29.64 23.08
N VAL A 20 22.75 -29.37 23.70
CA VAL A 20 24.11 -29.47 23.15
C VAL A 20 24.50 -30.95 23.09
N VAL A 21 24.81 -31.45 21.92
CA VAL A 21 25.64 -32.65 21.76
C VAL A 21 26.91 -32.20 21.03
N ALA A 22 28.01 -32.18 21.79
CA ALA A 22 29.34 -32.03 21.24
C ALA A 22 29.82 -33.42 20.81
N ALA A 23 30.18 -33.58 19.55
CA ALA A 23 31.01 -34.69 19.08
C ALA A 23 32.11 -34.10 18.18
N THR A 24 33.32 -34.16 18.68
CA THR A 24 34.59 -33.94 17.97
C THR A 24 34.81 -35.06 16.98
N MET A 25 35.17 -34.72 15.71
CA MET A 25 36.16 -35.38 14.90
C MET A 25 36.50 -34.56 13.65
N ALA A 26 37.76 -34.55 13.34
CA ALA A 26 38.43 -33.82 12.30
C ALA A 26 38.15 -34.36 10.87
N GLY A 27 38.22 -33.47 9.89
CA GLY A 27 38.65 -33.81 8.53
C GLY A 27 37.69 -33.44 7.40
N CYS A 28 38.21 -32.62 6.49
CA CYS A 28 37.76 -32.34 5.12
C CYS A 28 36.69 -31.26 4.95
N SER A 29 37.20 -30.07 4.72
CA SER A 29 36.50 -28.91 4.19
C SER A 29 36.06 -29.16 2.74
N ALA A 30 34.77 -29.32 2.54
CA ALA A 30 34.09 -28.98 1.28
C ALA A 30 33.15 -27.81 1.55
N PRO A 31 33.05 -26.82 0.68
CA PRO A 31 32.10 -25.74 0.87
C PRO A 31 30.68 -26.30 0.68
N VAL A 32 29.92 -26.38 1.79
CA VAL A 32 28.49 -26.65 1.73
C VAL A 32 27.83 -25.36 1.21
N GLU A 33 27.61 -25.30 -0.09
CA GLU A 33 26.61 -24.39 -0.65
C GLU A 33 25.28 -24.67 0.05
N LYS A 34 24.90 -23.80 0.97
CA LYS A 34 23.55 -23.75 1.48
C LYS A 34 22.65 -23.28 0.34
N GLN A 35 22.20 -24.20 -0.50
CA GLN A 35 21.01 -24.00 -1.29
C GLN A 35 19.87 -23.71 -0.29
N LYS A 36 19.55 -22.41 -0.12
CA LYS A 36 18.25 -22.04 0.40
C LYS A 36 17.23 -22.60 -0.60
N ALA A 37 16.64 -23.73 -0.27
CA ALA A 37 15.42 -24.17 -0.91
C ALA A 37 14.42 -23.02 -0.71
N THR A 38 14.16 -22.25 -1.74
CA THR A 38 13.04 -21.33 -1.80
C THR A 38 11.81 -22.20 -1.72
N GLN A 39 11.22 -22.29 -0.52
CA GLN A 39 9.92 -22.93 -0.36
C GLN A 39 8.94 -22.16 -1.23
N GLU A 40 8.45 -22.80 -2.27
CA GLU A 40 7.43 -22.21 -3.14
C GLU A 40 6.19 -21.92 -2.30
N VAL A 41 5.76 -20.67 -2.29
CA VAL A 41 4.57 -20.26 -1.55
C VAL A 41 3.35 -20.81 -2.27
N PRO A 42 2.48 -21.59 -1.60
CA PRO A 42 1.28 -22.14 -2.26
C PRO A 42 0.35 -21.02 -2.77
N LYS A 43 -0.12 -21.15 -4.01
CA LYS A 43 -0.94 -20.16 -4.72
C LYS A 43 -2.36 -20.01 -4.17
N ASP A 44 -2.86 -20.99 -3.42
CA ASP A 44 -4.24 -21.13 -2.95
C ASP A 44 -4.46 -20.73 -1.47
N LYS A 45 -3.44 -20.14 -0.82
CA LYS A 45 -3.50 -19.87 0.63
C LYS A 45 -3.84 -18.43 1.00
N MET A 46 -4.20 -17.57 0.03
CA MET A 46 -4.63 -16.21 0.35
C MET A 46 -5.96 -16.22 1.10
N THR A 47 -5.99 -15.53 2.23
CA THR A 47 -7.23 -15.27 2.96
C THR A 47 -7.86 -13.97 2.47
N TYR A 48 -9.17 -13.99 2.27
CA TYR A 48 -9.95 -12.83 1.84
C TYR A 48 -10.93 -12.41 2.93
N ARG A 49 -11.26 -11.12 2.94
CA ARG A 49 -12.35 -10.57 3.71
C ARG A 49 -13.32 -9.86 2.79
N LEU A 50 -14.58 -9.86 3.16
CA LEU A 50 -15.59 -9.06 2.47
C LEU A 50 -15.52 -7.62 3.00
N ASN A 51 -15.51 -6.66 2.08
CA ASN A 51 -15.75 -5.26 2.44
C ASN A 51 -17.27 -5.02 2.65
N ASN A 52 -17.65 -3.79 2.97
CA ASN A 52 -19.06 -3.39 3.20
C ASN A 52 -19.96 -3.53 1.96
N LYS A 53 -19.40 -3.74 0.77
CA LYS A 53 -20.11 -3.98 -0.49
C LYS A 53 -20.14 -5.47 -0.89
N GLY A 54 -19.62 -6.36 -0.05
CA GLY A 54 -19.55 -7.79 -0.32
C GLY A 54 -18.43 -8.20 -1.28
N GLU A 55 -17.50 -7.30 -1.60
CA GLU A 55 -16.35 -7.59 -2.46
C GLU A 55 -15.24 -8.28 -1.67
N LYS A 56 -14.64 -9.31 -2.25
CA LYS A 56 -13.53 -10.05 -1.64
C LYS A 56 -12.23 -9.28 -1.77
N ILE A 57 -11.65 -8.85 -0.66
CA ILE A 57 -10.35 -8.19 -0.59
C ILE A 57 -9.35 -9.11 0.10
N SER A 58 -8.16 -9.28 -0.49
CA SER A 58 -7.06 -10.02 0.15
C SER A 58 -6.62 -9.32 1.43
N ILE A 59 -6.41 -10.09 2.52
CA ILE A 59 -5.95 -9.50 3.79
C ILE A 59 -4.53 -8.94 3.71
N LEU A 60 -3.75 -9.39 2.73
CA LEU A 60 -2.46 -8.83 2.37
C LEU A 60 -2.64 -7.92 1.14
N GLY A 61 -2.37 -6.64 1.30
CA GLY A 61 -2.28 -5.68 0.20
C GLY A 61 -0.84 -5.46 -0.26
N TYR A 62 -0.67 -5.07 -1.52
CA TYR A 62 0.63 -4.70 -2.08
C TYR A 62 0.85 -3.20 -1.95
N GLY A 63 1.77 -2.79 -1.08
CA GLY A 63 2.14 -1.38 -0.87
C GLY A 63 3.19 -0.90 -1.88
N CYS A 64 2.89 0.17 -2.62
CA CYS A 64 3.70 0.66 -3.73
C CYS A 64 4.62 1.85 -3.38
N MET A 65 4.85 2.11 -2.09
CA MET A 65 5.67 3.25 -1.64
C MET A 65 7.17 3.03 -1.87
N ARG A 66 7.62 1.78 -1.98
CA ARG A 66 9.02 1.38 -2.12
C ARG A 66 9.18 0.35 -3.23
N LEU A 67 8.89 0.76 -4.46
CA LEU A 67 9.10 -0.10 -5.61
C LEU A 67 10.59 -0.32 -5.88
N PRO A 68 10.99 -1.46 -6.48
CA PRO A 68 12.38 -1.74 -6.84
C PRO A 68 12.91 -0.71 -7.83
N THR A 69 14.21 -0.42 -7.73
CA THR A 69 14.94 0.50 -8.61
C THR A 69 16.09 -0.23 -9.31
N VAL A 70 16.55 0.32 -10.43
CA VAL A 70 17.64 -0.28 -11.23
C VAL A 70 18.95 -0.43 -10.47
N SER A 71 19.25 0.46 -9.52
CA SER A 71 20.44 0.38 -8.65
C SER A 71 20.18 -0.39 -7.36
N ASN A 72 19.03 -1.06 -7.23
CA ASN A 72 18.62 -1.75 -6.01
C ASN A 72 18.63 -0.84 -4.75
N THR A 73 18.39 0.46 -4.93
CA THR A 73 18.22 1.44 -3.88
C THR A 73 16.75 1.63 -3.55
N SER A 74 16.44 2.29 -2.44
CA SER A 74 15.05 2.61 -2.12
C SER A 74 14.55 3.77 -2.99
N ALA A 75 13.50 3.55 -3.76
CA ALA A 75 12.83 4.60 -4.55
C ALA A 75 12.29 5.77 -3.70
N ARG A 76 12.21 5.60 -2.38
CA ARG A 76 11.88 6.67 -1.45
C ARG A 76 13.04 7.64 -1.22
N GLU A 77 14.26 7.13 -1.21
CA GLU A 77 15.46 7.85 -0.76
C GLU A 77 16.29 8.38 -1.93
N SER A 78 16.19 7.75 -3.08
CA SER A 78 16.94 8.14 -4.28
C SER A 78 16.03 8.61 -5.41
N PHE A 79 16.59 9.40 -6.35
CA PHE A 79 15.95 9.71 -7.63
C PHE A 79 16.20 8.62 -8.67
N ASP A 80 16.56 7.44 -8.21
CA ASP A 80 16.85 6.33 -9.09
C ASP A 80 15.61 5.88 -9.86
N MET A 81 15.84 5.37 -11.06
CA MET A 81 14.75 4.92 -11.93
C MET A 81 14.13 3.65 -11.38
N ILE A 82 12.81 3.55 -11.50
CA ILE A 82 12.08 2.32 -11.20
C ILE A 82 12.55 1.21 -12.14
N ASP A 83 12.88 0.05 -11.59
CA ASP A 83 13.04 -1.19 -12.35
C ASP A 83 11.66 -1.73 -12.74
N GLN A 84 11.17 -1.30 -13.91
CA GLN A 84 9.83 -1.65 -14.39
C GLN A 84 9.68 -3.15 -14.59
N ASP A 85 10.71 -3.84 -15.04
CA ASP A 85 10.66 -5.29 -15.25
C ASP A 85 10.53 -6.05 -13.93
N MET A 86 11.23 -5.58 -12.89
CA MET A 86 11.07 -6.13 -11.56
C MET A 86 9.68 -5.83 -10.98
N VAL A 87 9.16 -4.61 -11.15
CA VAL A 87 7.79 -4.27 -10.74
C VAL A 87 6.77 -5.15 -11.44
N ASN A 88 6.92 -5.37 -12.74
CA ASN A 88 6.05 -6.26 -13.51
C ASN A 88 6.06 -7.69 -12.93
N ARG A 89 7.23 -8.25 -12.67
CA ARG A 89 7.36 -9.59 -12.06
C ARG A 89 6.74 -9.65 -10.67
N HIS A 90 6.91 -8.61 -9.84
CA HIS A 90 6.30 -8.55 -8.51
C HIS A 90 4.79 -8.51 -8.58
N VAL A 91 4.21 -7.74 -9.51
CA VAL A 91 2.75 -7.65 -9.68
C VAL A 91 2.19 -8.96 -10.22
N ASP A 92 2.85 -9.58 -11.21
CA ASP A 92 2.48 -10.89 -11.74
C ASP A 92 2.43 -11.92 -10.60
N TYR A 93 3.51 -12.01 -9.82
CA TYR A 93 3.61 -12.92 -8.68
C TYR A 93 2.53 -12.64 -7.63
N ALA A 94 2.30 -11.37 -7.29
CA ALA A 94 1.30 -10.98 -6.31
C ALA A 94 -0.11 -11.42 -6.72
N ILE A 95 -0.50 -11.14 -7.97
CA ILE A 95 -1.83 -11.53 -8.50
C ILE A 95 -1.95 -13.05 -8.57
N GLU A 96 -0.91 -13.75 -9.03
CA GLU A 96 -0.88 -15.21 -9.11
C GLU A 96 -1.07 -15.88 -7.74
N HIS A 97 -0.59 -15.22 -6.67
CA HIS A 97 -0.72 -15.70 -5.28
C HIS A 97 -1.91 -15.09 -4.53
N GLY A 98 -2.85 -14.47 -5.26
CA GLY A 98 -4.14 -14.04 -4.73
C GLY A 98 -4.17 -12.66 -4.08
N ILE A 99 -3.08 -11.87 -4.15
CA ILE A 99 -3.15 -10.45 -3.78
C ILE A 99 -3.99 -9.72 -4.83
N ASN A 100 -5.02 -9.03 -4.38
CA ASN A 100 -5.90 -8.26 -5.26
C ASN A 100 -6.09 -6.79 -4.84
N TYR A 101 -5.29 -6.28 -3.89
CA TYR A 101 -5.36 -4.90 -3.44
C TYR A 101 -3.99 -4.23 -3.54
N PHE A 102 -3.88 -3.17 -4.36
CA PHE A 102 -2.65 -2.42 -4.63
C PHE A 102 -2.80 -0.98 -4.17
N ASP A 103 -1.96 -0.56 -3.23
CA ASP A 103 -1.99 0.77 -2.63
C ASP A 103 -0.84 1.64 -3.14
N THR A 104 -1.18 2.68 -3.89
CA THR A 104 -0.23 3.65 -4.43
C THR A 104 -0.57 5.09 -4.05
N SER A 105 0.16 6.05 -4.61
CA SER A 105 -0.05 7.48 -4.42
C SER A 105 0.81 8.29 -5.41
N PRO A 106 0.36 9.46 -5.86
CA PRO A 106 1.19 10.38 -6.66
C PRO A 106 2.43 10.90 -5.90
N ALA A 107 2.49 10.76 -4.57
CA ALA A 107 3.66 11.12 -3.78
C ALA A 107 4.69 9.99 -3.64
N TYR A 108 4.34 8.75 -3.99
CA TYR A 108 5.21 7.61 -3.80
C TYR A 108 6.30 7.50 -4.86
N CYS A 109 7.47 6.98 -4.48
CA CYS A 109 8.61 6.81 -5.39
C CYS A 109 8.97 8.09 -6.16
N LYS A 110 8.99 9.26 -5.48
CA LYS A 110 9.25 10.56 -6.10
C LYS A 110 8.27 10.91 -7.26
N GLY A 111 7.05 10.42 -7.19
CA GLY A 111 6.01 10.65 -8.20
C GLY A 111 5.95 9.61 -9.32
N LEU A 112 6.73 8.52 -9.22
CA LEU A 112 6.83 7.50 -10.27
C LEU A 112 5.94 6.27 -10.02
N SER A 113 5.40 6.11 -8.80
CA SER A 113 4.71 4.88 -8.39
C SER A 113 3.44 4.62 -9.20
N GLU A 114 2.57 5.62 -9.41
CA GLU A 114 1.32 5.43 -10.16
C GLU A 114 1.59 4.96 -11.59
N ARG A 115 2.56 5.60 -12.29
CA ARG A 115 2.94 5.21 -13.64
C ARG A 115 3.49 3.79 -13.71
N ALA A 116 4.37 3.43 -12.78
CA ALA A 116 4.95 2.08 -12.74
C ALA A 116 3.86 1.03 -12.48
N MET A 117 2.94 1.31 -11.58
CA MET A 117 1.81 0.42 -11.28
C MET A 117 0.80 0.37 -12.43
N GLY A 118 0.53 1.49 -13.10
CA GLY A 118 -0.32 1.53 -14.30
C GLY A 118 0.21 0.61 -15.40
N ILE A 119 1.51 0.69 -15.70
CA ILE A 119 2.18 -0.20 -16.67
C ILE A 119 2.07 -1.67 -16.24
N ALA A 120 2.35 -1.97 -14.96
CA ALA A 120 2.33 -3.35 -14.49
C ALA A 120 0.93 -3.95 -14.45
N LEU A 121 -0.06 -3.22 -13.93
CA LEU A 121 -1.43 -3.67 -13.73
C LEU A 121 -2.24 -3.74 -15.03
N SER A 122 -1.98 -2.87 -16.02
CA SER A 122 -2.66 -2.90 -17.34
C SER A 122 -2.41 -4.19 -18.13
N ARG A 123 -1.43 -5.00 -17.74
CA ARG A 123 -1.13 -6.33 -18.28
C ARG A 123 -2.12 -7.41 -17.80
N HIS A 124 -2.95 -7.10 -16.82
CA HIS A 124 -3.90 -8.00 -16.19
C HIS A 124 -5.34 -7.54 -16.41
N ASP A 125 -6.27 -8.50 -16.35
CA ASP A 125 -7.70 -8.18 -16.38
C ASP A 125 -8.05 -7.24 -15.20
N ARG A 126 -8.69 -6.12 -15.50
CA ARG A 126 -9.07 -5.08 -14.55
C ARG A 126 -9.95 -5.60 -13.40
N SER A 127 -10.71 -6.66 -13.65
CA SER A 127 -11.57 -7.30 -12.65
C SER A 127 -10.81 -8.10 -11.57
N LYS A 128 -9.52 -8.38 -11.79
CA LYS A 128 -8.71 -9.19 -10.86
C LYS A 128 -8.11 -8.39 -9.70
N TYR A 129 -8.19 -7.06 -9.73
CA TYR A 129 -7.54 -6.24 -8.73
C TYR A 129 -8.30 -4.96 -8.40
N TYR A 130 -8.01 -4.44 -7.22
CA TYR A 130 -8.44 -3.15 -6.72
C TYR A 130 -7.25 -2.21 -6.63
N ILE A 131 -7.42 -0.95 -7.08
CA ILE A 131 -6.43 0.10 -6.96
C ILE A 131 -6.89 1.11 -5.91
N ALA A 132 -6.01 1.36 -4.94
CA ALA A 132 -6.10 2.50 -4.04
C ALA A 132 -5.04 3.53 -4.43
N THR A 133 -5.45 4.77 -4.63
CA THR A 133 -4.54 5.92 -4.73
C THR A 133 -5.05 7.08 -3.89
N LYS A 134 -4.31 8.19 -3.87
CA LYS A 134 -4.54 9.23 -2.88
C LYS A 134 -4.42 10.63 -3.50
N LEU A 135 -5.21 11.58 -3.02
CA LEU A 135 -4.98 12.99 -3.30
C LEU A 135 -3.87 13.51 -2.38
N SER A 136 -2.65 13.64 -2.89
CA SER A 136 -1.41 13.88 -2.11
C SER A 136 -0.94 15.34 -2.16
N ASN A 137 -1.84 16.27 -1.90
CA ASN A 137 -1.61 17.71 -1.91
C ASN A 137 -0.88 18.20 -0.64
N PHE A 138 0.36 17.74 -0.42
CA PHE A 138 1.13 18.08 0.78
C PHE A 138 1.71 19.50 0.77
N ALA A 139 2.14 20.00 -0.39
CA ALA A 139 2.68 21.34 -0.52
C ALA A 139 1.56 22.39 -0.61
N ARG A 140 1.72 23.54 0.06
CA ARG A 140 0.72 24.63 0.03
C ARG A 140 0.37 25.07 -1.40
N SER A 141 1.32 25.01 -2.33
CA SER A 141 1.09 25.30 -3.76
C SER A 141 0.12 24.35 -4.45
N THR A 142 -0.21 23.23 -3.83
CA THR A 142 -1.13 22.21 -4.37
C THR A 142 -2.48 22.18 -3.65
N TRP A 143 -2.80 23.20 -2.82
CA TRP A 143 -4.01 23.22 -2.02
C TRP A 143 -5.21 23.88 -2.75
N SER A 144 -5.00 24.50 -3.91
CA SER A 144 -6.12 25.04 -4.66
C SER A 144 -7.00 23.94 -5.27
N TYR A 145 -8.25 24.26 -5.55
CA TYR A 145 -9.19 23.39 -6.24
C TYR A 145 -8.62 22.87 -7.57
N GLU A 146 -8.07 23.78 -8.39
CA GLU A 146 -7.52 23.46 -9.70
C GLU A 146 -6.36 22.48 -9.64
N GLU A 147 -5.44 22.65 -8.70
CA GLU A 147 -4.32 21.72 -8.52
C GLU A 147 -4.78 20.37 -7.96
N GLY A 148 -5.81 20.34 -7.11
CA GLY A 148 -6.45 19.12 -6.64
C GLY A 148 -7.09 18.33 -7.79
N VAL A 149 -7.87 18.99 -8.62
CA VAL A 149 -8.51 18.40 -9.81
C VAL A 149 -7.46 17.91 -10.82
N LYS A 150 -6.43 18.70 -11.07
CA LYS A 150 -5.31 18.32 -11.93
C LYS A 150 -4.58 17.07 -11.43
N MET A 151 -4.32 16.98 -10.12
CA MET A 151 -3.72 15.80 -9.49
C MET A 151 -4.61 14.58 -9.64
N TYR A 152 -5.90 14.72 -9.42
CA TYR A 152 -6.90 13.67 -9.62
C TYR A 152 -6.86 13.12 -11.05
N HIS A 153 -6.98 13.95 -12.07
CA HIS A 153 -6.95 13.51 -13.46
C HIS A 153 -5.60 12.90 -13.87
N LYS A 154 -4.49 13.42 -13.30
CA LYS A 154 -3.17 12.83 -13.52
C LYS A 154 -3.11 11.40 -13.01
N SER A 155 -3.69 11.08 -11.85
CA SER A 155 -3.71 9.71 -11.31
C SER A 155 -4.39 8.73 -12.27
N PHE A 156 -5.52 9.09 -12.89
CA PHE A 156 -6.16 8.25 -13.92
C PHE A 156 -5.26 7.97 -15.11
N LYS A 157 -4.59 9.01 -15.61
CA LYS A 157 -3.66 8.90 -16.73
C LYS A 157 -2.46 8.00 -16.40
N GLU A 158 -1.83 8.21 -15.25
CA GLU A 158 -0.64 7.45 -14.85
C GLU A 158 -1.00 5.99 -14.53
N LEU A 159 -2.14 5.74 -13.91
CA LEU A 159 -2.65 4.40 -13.59
C LEU A 159 -3.26 3.68 -14.80
N GLN A 160 -3.56 4.39 -15.89
CA GLN A 160 -4.18 3.84 -17.10
C GLN A 160 -5.53 3.17 -16.83
N VAL A 161 -6.41 3.83 -16.05
CA VAL A 161 -7.71 3.28 -15.63
C VAL A 161 -8.87 4.23 -15.92
N ASP A 162 -10.06 3.68 -16.09
CA ASP A 162 -11.31 4.43 -16.30
C ASP A 162 -12.02 4.74 -14.98
N TYR A 163 -11.71 4.00 -13.92
CA TYR A 163 -12.21 4.19 -12.56
C TYR A 163 -11.17 3.76 -11.52
N ILE A 164 -11.24 4.37 -10.33
CA ILE A 164 -10.41 4.07 -9.17
C ILE A 164 -11.28 3.38 -8.11
N ASP A 165 -10.81 2.25 -7.56
CA ASP A 165 -11.58 1.52 -6.55
C ASP A 165 -11.59 2.23 -5.20
N TYR A 166 -10.45 2.81 -4.80
CA TYR A 166 -10.30 3.55 -3.54
C TYR A 166 -9.51 4.84 -3.76
N MET A 167 -10.18 5.98 -3.66
CA MET A 167 -9.55 7.30 -3.63
C MET A 167 -9.47 7.77 -2.18
N LEU A 168 -8.28 8.14 -1.72
CA LEU A 168 -8.06 8.54 -0.33
C LEU A 168 -7.60 10.00 -0.24
N LEU A 169 -8.14 10.75 0.72
CA LEU A 169 -7.52 11.99 1.18
C LEU A 169 -6.23 11.65 1.91
N HIS A 170 -5.08 12.17 1.47
CA HIS A 170 -3.78 11.69 1.94
C HIS A 170 -3.30 12.42 3.19
N GLY A 171 -3.06 11.66 4.26
CA GLY A 171 -2.44 12.16 5.48
C GLY A 171 -3.32 13.09 6.29
N ILE A 172 -4.56 12.70 6.53
CA ILE A 172 -5.45 13.38 7.46
C ILE A 172 -4.83 13.41 8.86
N GLY A 173 -5.00 14.50 9.57
CA GLY A 173 -4.40 14.75 10.88
C GLY A 173 -3.01 15.39 10.83
N MET A 174 -2.32 15.37 9.69
CA MET A 174 -1.05 16.08 9.51
C MET A 174 -1.29 17.59 9.47
N GLY A 175 -0.79 18.29 10.50
CA GLY A 175 -1.00 19.74 10.68
C GLY A 175 -2.38 20.13 11.22
N GLY A 176 -3.12 19.15 11.79
CA GLY A 176 -4.38 19.39 12.51
C GLY A 176 -5.55 19.83 11.64
N MET A 177 -6.59 20.36 12.31
CA MET A 177 -7.85 20.78 11.67
C MET A 177 -7.65 21.89 10.64
N GLU A 178 -6.78 22.86 10.89
CA GLU A 178 -6.50 23.95 9.93
C GLU A 178 -6.06 23.39 8.56
N ASN A 179 -5.14 22.43 8.58
CA ASN A 179 -4.69 21.81 7.34
C ASN A 179 -5.76 20.91 6.70
N LEU A 180 -6.59 20.24 7.48
CA LEU A 180 -7.73 19.49 6.95
C LEU A 180 -8.66 20.40 6.16
N HIS A 181 -9.06 21.52 6.76
CA HIS A 181 -9.91 22.52 6.13
C HIS A 181 -9.27 23.08 4.85
N ALA A 182 -8.07 23.62 4.94
CA ALA A 182 -7.40 24.26 3.81
C ALA A 182 -7.10 23.32 2.64
N ARG A 183 -6.81 22.02 2.93
CA ARG A 183 -6.45 21.05 1.90
C ARG A 183 -7.65 20.40 1.23
N TYR A 184 -8.77 20.23 1.92
CA TYR A 184 -9.83 19.34 1.46
C TYR A 184 -11.25 19.90 1.59
N LEU A 185 -11.55 20.70 2.64
CA LEU A 185 -12.92 21.09 2.93
C LEU A 185 -13.26 22.46 2.31
N ASP A 186 -12.46 23.50 2.62
CA ASP A 186 -12.79 24.90 2.27
C ASP A 186 -12.52 25.23 0.80
N ASN A 187 -11.72 24.43 0.12
CA ASN A 187 -11.37 24.63 -1.31
C ASN A 187 -12.32 23.93 -2.29
N GLY A 188 -13.33 23.18 -1.80
CA GLY A 188 -14.30 22.48 -2.64
C GLY A 188 -13.82 21.17 -3.27
N ILE A 189 -12.58 20.70 -2.96
CA ILE A 189 -12.07 19.48 -3.56
C ILE A 189 -12.77 18.22 -3.02
N LEU A 190 -13.21 18.20 -1.76
CA LEU A 190 -14.00 17.09 -1.23
C LEU A 190 -15.33 16.97 -1.97
N ASP A 191 -16.04 18.06 -2.22
CA ASP A 191 -17.29 18.07 -2.98
C ASP A 191 -17.10 17.57 -4.41
N PHE A 192 -15.98 17.93 -5.04
CA PHE A 192 -15.62 17.40 -6.35
C PHE A 192 -15.44 15.88 -6.30
N LEU A 193 -14.68 15.34 -5.34
CA LEU A 193 -14.45 13.91 -5.22
C LEU A 193 -15.74 13.14 -4.89
N LEU A 194 -16.65 13.73 -4.13
CA LEU A 194 -17.98 13.16 -3.87
C LEU A 194 -18.81 13.05 -5.15
N LYS A 195 -18.81 14.07 -6.02
CA LYS A 195 -19.45 14.04 -7.34
C LYS A 195 -18.82 12.99 -8.27
N GLU A 196 -17.50 12.86 -8.27
CA GLU A 196 -16.80 11.82 -9.02
C GLU A 196 -17.13 10.41 -8.53
N ARG A 197 -17.39 10.25 -7.22
CA ARG A 197 -17.91 8.99 -6.66
C ARG A 197 -19.34 8.70 -7.15
N GLU A 198 -20.22 9.69 -7.15
CA GLU A 198 -21.59 9.55 -7.68
C GLU A 198 -21.59 9.22 -9.17
N ALA A 199 -20.66 9.80 -9.93
CA ALA A 199 -20.46 9.52 -11.35
C ALA A 199 -19.81 8.13 -11.61
N GLY A 200 -19.45 7.37 -10.58
CA GLY A 200 -18.84 6.04 -10.69
C GLY A 200 -17.35 6.04 -11.06
N LYS A 201 -16.71 7.20 -11.10
CA LYS A 201 -15.27 7.31 -11.34
C LYS A 201 -14.46 6.89 -10.12
N ILE A 202 -14.99 7.08 -8.94
CA ILE A 202 -14.46 6.61 -7.65
C ILE A 202 -15.47 5.62 -7.07
N ARG A 203 -15.06 4.39 -6.76
CA ARG A 203 -15.94 3.41 -6.13
C ARG A 203 -16.07 3.62 -4.63
N ASN A 204 -14.96 3.93 -3.97
CA ASN A 204 -14.88 4.17 -2.53
C ASN A 204 -14.02 5.42 -2.28
N LEU A 205 -14.58 6.39 -1.56
CA LEU A 205 -13.87 7.57 -1.08
C LEU A 205 -13.58 7.39 0.40
N GLY A 206 -12.36 7.70 0.83
CA GLY A 206 -11.93 7.57 2.22
C GLY A 206 -10.69 8.40 2.49
N PHE A 207 -9.96 8.08 3.53
CA PHE A 207 -8.74 8.80 3.88
C PHE A 207 -7.66 7.90 4.49
N SER A 208 -6.40 8.29 4.36
CA SER A 208 -5.30 7.78 5.16
C SER A 208 -5.06 8.72 6.33
N TYR A 209 -4.83 8.17 7.52
CA TYR A 209 -4.72 8.95 8.75
C TYR A 209 -3.31 8.92 9.30
N HIS A 210 -2.79 10.12 9.64
CA HIS A 210 -1.49 10.30 10.28
C HIS A 210 -1.51 11.56 11.16
N GLY A 211 -1.77 11.46 12.44
CA GLY A 211 -1.63 12.59 13.34
C GLY A 211 -2.77 12.80 14.32
N ASP A 212 -3.37 13.98 14.31
CA ASP A 212 -4.34 14.39 15.32
C ASP A 212 -5.67 13.65 15.19
N VAL A 213 -6.12 12.99 16.28
CA VAL A 213 -7.35 12.22 16.32
C VAL A 213 -8.60 13.07 16.10
N SER A 214 -8.58 14.35 16.42
CA SER A 214 -9.71 15.26 16.19
C SER A 214 -10.12 15.34 14.71
N CYS A 215 -9.14 15.27 13.81
CA CYS A 215 -9.40 15.24 12.37
C CYS A 215 -10.06 13.93 11.93
N PHE A 216 -9.72 12.83 12.58
CA PHE A 216 -10.33 11.52 12.31
C PHE A 216 -11.78 11.52 12.75
N ASP A 217 -12.05 11.91 14.00
CA ASP A 217 -13.38 11.96 14.57
C ASP A 217 -14.27 12.91 13.77
N TYR A 218 -13.76 14.10 13.43
CA TYR A 218 -14.48 15.08 12.62
C TYR A 218 -14.98 14.51 11.28
N LEU A 219 -14.08 13.80 10.54
CA LEU A 219 -14.48 13.22 9.25
C LEU A 219 -15.50 12.09 9.40
N LEU A 220 -15.45 11.30 10.46
CA LEU A 220 -16.44 10.24 10.71
C LEU A 220 -17.80 10.77 11.15
N GLU A 221 -17.84 11.93 11.81
CA GLU A 221 -19.06 12.53 12.30
C GLU A 221 -19.79 13.36 11.23
N HIS A 222 -19.08 13.92 10.27
CA HIS A 222 -19.64 14.91 9.33
C HIS A 222 -19.63 14.45 7.86
N HIS A 223 -18.95 13.35 7.54
CA HIS A 223 -18.79 12.85 6.16
C HIS A 223 -18.79 11.31 6.11
#